data_16c81e9109386ba560a7514e59211879
#
_entry.id   16c81e9109386ba560a7514e59211879
#
_cell.length_a   1.000
_cell.length_b   1.000
_cell.length_c   1.000
_cell.angle_alpha   90.00
_cell.angle_beta   90.00
_cell.angle_gamma   90.00
#
_symmetry.space_group_name_H-M   'P 1'
#
loop_
_entity.id
_entity.type
_entity.pdbx_description
1 polymer ?
#
loop_
_entity_poly.entity_id
_entity_poly.type
_entity_poly.pdbx_seq_one_letter_code
_entity_poly.pdbx_strand_id
1 'polypeptide(L)'
;MKQVITAKLKLHLSKEQKELLREVSLVYRNALNYASKVAFEKGKVSSANKLQKLIYQDIRSKFDLPSQMSCNVPRQVAATYKGLWTKLKQNAEHLQLGQTKKRYKGLDKPPKYLSRTCNLNYKRDYSFVKQEVSLITLQGRIKVPYSGYNKHIKLIKSGKNTVKFGGAKIYYARSTRTYYLLVSLELEIPNIEPDAINRVVSVDVGQRYHAVTTDTRNQTHFYSGKQCNRKATCYEKARKSLQQKGTRSAKRRLVSLSGRERRFVADQNHCLSKQIATPNTLIGLENLTNIRERTKPRKTGKKASIKQRKANHKQAKWSFAKLHSFIDYKAVLNNSLAIKVDADYTSQACPHCGYTSRGNRPNKGLVFHCESCGFKLHADLVAARNIAMRTLLTRQDWESTGSLSATPDGSSVEAKAARLSRFAELRWTAE
;
A
#
# COMPACT_ATOMS: atom_id res chain seq x y z
N MET A 1 10.81 14.88 10.81
CA MET A 1 10.25 14.30 9.55
C MET A 1 8.74 14.46 9.48
N LYS A 2 8.13 14.32 8.27
CA LYS A 2 6.68 14.45 8.09
C LYS A 2 6.06 13.10 7.79
N GLN A 3 5.02 12.72 8.54
CA GLN A 3 4.25 11.51 8.31
C GLN A 3 2.82 11.87 7.91
N VAL A 4 2.36 11.35 6.77
CA VAL A 4 0.98 11.54 6.33
C VAL A 4 0.19 10.26 6.56
N ILE A 5 -0.93 10.37 7.28
CA ILE A 5 -1.87 9.30 7.49
C ILE A 5 -3.24 9.64 6.92
N THR A 6 -4.03 8.65 6.54
CA THR A 6 -5.39 8.86 6.05
C THR A 6 -6.40 8.46 7.12
N ALA A 7 -7.11 9.43 7.66
CA ALA A 7 -8.26 9.17 8.52
C ALA A 7 -9.48 8.82 7.68
N LYS A 8 -10.09 7.65 7.94
CA LYS A 8 -11.34 7.24 7.30
C LYS A 8 -12.48 7.46 8.27
N LEU A 9 -13.34 8.43 7.96
CA LEU A 9 -14.49 8.83 8.75
C LEU A 9 -15.78 8.34 8.09
N LYS A 10 -16.62 7.64 8.83
CA LYS A 10 -17.99 7.28 8.41
C LYS A 10 -18.89 8.48 8.64
N LEU A 11 -19.64 8.90 7.64
CA LEU A 11 -20.59 10.00 7.72
C LEU A 11 -21.96 9.49 8.14
N HIS A 12 -22.58 10.14 9.13
CA HIS A 12 -23.92 9.86 9.61
C HIS A 12 -24.89 10.87 9.00
N LEU A 13 -25.53 10.49 7.89
CA LEU A 13 -26.31 11.36 7.01
C LEU A 13 -27.80 11.11 7.16
N SER A 14 -28.62 12.16 7.17
CA SER A 14 -30.05 12.09 6.92
C SER A 14 -30.36 11.64 5.49
N LYS A 15 -31.64 11.40 5.17
CA LYS A 15 -32.05 11.07 3.79
C LYS A 15 -31.74 12.23 2.85
N GLU A 16 -32.07 13.45 3.23
CA GLU A 16 -31.84 14.69 2.47
C GLU A 16 -30.33 14.92 2.23
N GLN A 17 -29.52 14.85 3.29
CA GLN A 17 -28.07 14.99 3.19
C GLN A 17 -27.44 13.92 2.27
N LYS A 18 -27.99 12.71 2.23
CA LYS A 18 -27.54 11.66 1.29
C LYS A 18 -27.80 12.04 -0.17
N GLU A 19 -28.98 12.63 -0.45
CA GLU A 19 -29.28 13.06 -1.81
C GLU A 19 -28.41 14.24 -2.22
N LEU A 20 -28.19 15.25 -1.36
CA LEU A 20 -27.25 16.35 -1.63
C LEU A 20 -25.83 15.84 -1.93
N LEU A 21 -25.31 14.90 -1.15
CA LEU A 21 -23.99 14.31 -1.44
C LEU A 21 -23.99 13.40 -2.67
N ARG A 22 -25.12 12.79 -3.00
CA ARG A 22 -25.27 12.01 -4.23
C ARG A 22 -25.25 12.95 -5.43
N GLU A 23 -26.01 14.02 -5.41
CA GLU A 23 -26.10 15.00 -6.47
C GLU A 23 -24.72 15.62 -6.77
N VAL A 24 -24.07 16.23 -5.78
CA VAL A 24 -22.75 16.83 -5.98
C VAL A 24 -21.72 15.82 -6.48
N SER A 25 -21.75 14.57 -6.00
CA SER A 25 -20.81 13.55 -6.45
C SER A 25 -21.09 13.05 -7.88
N LEU A 26 -22.33 13.09 -8.35
CA LEU A 26 -22.69 12.77 -9.73
C LEU A 26 -22.29 13.92 -10.68
N VAL A 27 -22.60 15.14 -10.31
CA VAL A 27 -22.21 16.34 -11.08
C VAL A 27 -20.69 16.43 -11.19
N TYR A 28 -19.96 16.27 -10.07
CA TYR A 28 -18.50 16.26 -10.08
C TYR A 28 -17.91 15.15 -10.97
N ARG A 29 -18.50 13.95 -10.96
CA ARG A 29 -18.10 12.85 -11.85
C ARG A 29 -18.35 13.19 -13.33
N ASN A 30 -19.48 13.83 -13.63
CA ASN A 30 -19.82 14.24 -14.99
C ASN A 30 -18.83 15.31 -15.48
N ALA A 31 -18.48 16.29 -14.64
CA ALA A 31 -17.43 17.27 -14.91
C ALA A 31 -16.05 16.63 -15.14
N LEU A 32 -15.68 15.59 -14.36
CA LEU A 32 -14.45 14.82 -14.59
C LEU A 32 -14.45 14.13 -15.97
N ASN A 33 -15.57 13.55 -16.39
CA ASN A 33 -15.68 12.90 -17.69
C ASN A 33 -15.62 13.90 -18.84
N TYR A 34 -16.27 15.05 -18.68
CA TYR A 34 -16.17 16.18 -19.63
C TYR A 34 -14.72 16.64 -19.77
N ALA A 35 -14.08 16.97 -18.63
CA ALA A 35 -12.69 17.42 -18.61
C ALA A 35 -11.72 16.37 -19.18
N SER A 36 -11.99 15.10 -18.94
CA SER A 36 -11.20 13.99 -19.50
C SER A 36 -11.30 13.90 -21.01
N LYS A 37 -12.50 14.14 -21.58
CA LYS A 37 -12.71 14.16 -23.02
C LYS A 37 -11.96 15.33 -23.66
N VAL A 38 -12.12 16.55 -23.13
CA VAL A 38 -11.41 17.74 -23.61
C VAL A 38 -9.89 17.56 -23.51
N ALA A 39 -9.38 17.04 -22.37
CA ALA A 39 -7.95 16.77 -22.22
C ALA A 39 -7.43 15.79 -23.26
N PHE A 40 -8.22 14.78 -23.65
CA PHE A 40 -7.86 13.81 -24.68
C PHE A 40 -7.79 14.47 -26.06
N GLU A 41 -8.79 15.23 -26.46
CA GLU A 41 -8.91 15.91 -27.75
C GLU A 41 -7.82 16.97 -27.93
N LYS A 42 -7.43 17.68 -26.86
CA LYS A 42 -6.36 18.69 -26.86
C LYS A 42 -4.95 18.10 -26.71
N GLY A 43 -4.71 16.86 -27.14
CA GLY A 43 -3.39 16.22 -27.13
C GLY A 43 -3.05 15.51 -25.82
N LYS A 44 -4.03 14.99 -25.10
CA LYS A 44 -3.85 14.21 -23.86
C LYS A 44 -3.14 15.01 -22.76
N VAL A 45 -3.62 16.23 -22.52
CA VAL A 45 -3.04 17.22 -21.60
C VAL A 45 -2.89 16.65 -20.19
N SER A 46 -1.64 16.62 -19.68
CA SER A 46 -1.28 16.18 -18.33
C SER A 46 -0.88 17.31 -17.38
N SER A 47 -0.91 18.56 -17.83
CA SER A 47 -0.66 19.74 -17.00
C SER A 47 -1.97 20.28 -16.43
N ALA A 48 -2.04 20.37 -15.10
CA ALA A 48 -3.22 20.86 -14.39
C ALA A 48 -3.54 22.32 -14.75
N ASN A 49 -2.52 23.17 -14.82
CA ASN A 49 -2.68 24.60 -15.11
C ASN A 49 -3.14 24.83 -16.56
N LYS A 50 -2.55 24.11 -17.54
CA LYS A 50 -3.00 24.18 -18.93
C LYS A 50 -4.46 23.75 -19.07
N LEU A 51 -4.82 22.62 -18.45
CA LEU A 51 -6.18 22.10 -18.51
C LEU A 51 -7.17 23.03 -17.79
N GLN A 52 -6.79 23.63 -16.65
CA GLN A 52 -7.63 24.56 -15.91
C GLN A 52 -7.96 25.80 -16.76
N LYS A 53 -6.97 26.39 -17.43
CA LYS A 53 -7.19 27.54 -18.33
C LYS A 53 -8.19 27.21 -19.43
N LEU A 54 -8.17 25.99 -19.98
CA LEU A 54 -9.03 25.57 -21.07
C LEU A 54 -10.49 25.32 -20.68
N ILE A 55 -10.73 24.82 -19.43
CA ILE A 55 -12.06 24.25 -19.11
C ILE A 55 -12.72 24.87 -17.87
N TYR A 56 -12.06 25.79 -17.15
CA TYR A 56 -12.60 26.30 -15.88
C TYR A 56 -13.97 26.97 -16.05
N GLN A 57 -14.12 27.86 -17.04
CA GLN A 57 -15.37 28.52 -17.31
C GLN A 57 -16.49 27.59 -17.76
N ASP A 58 -16.14 26.60 -18.59
CA ASP A 58 -17.08 25.57 -19.02
C ASP A 58 -17.58 24.71 -17.85
N ILE A 59 -16.69 24.37 -16.89
CA ILE A 59 -17.08 23.61 -15.71
C ILE A 59 -18.01 24.44 -14.83
N ARG A 60 -17.71 25.71 -14.65
CA ARG A 60 -18.57 26.64 -13.87
C ARG A 60 -19.95 26.79 -14.47
N SER A 61 -20.03 27.04 -15.76
CA SER A 61 -21.31 27.30 -16.46
C SER A 61 -22.15 26.06 -16.69
N LYS A 62 -21.53 24.93 -17.08
CA LYS A 62 -22.25 23.70 -17.42
C LYS A 62 -22.62 22.81 -16.22
N PHE A 63 -21.87 22.86 -15.13
CA PHE A 63 -22.02 21.97 -14.00
C PHE A 63 -22.34 22.66 -12.67
N ASP A 64 -22.33 23.97 -12.64
CA ASP A 64 -22.57 24.79 -11.45
C ASP A 64 -21.84 24.32 -10.18
N LEU A 65 -20.63 23.79 -10.37
CA LEU A 65 -19.80 23.34 -9.26
C LEU A 65 -19.23 24.53 -8.48
N PRO A 66 -19.12 24.46 -7.14
CA PRO A 66 -18.41 25.45 -6.35
C PRO A 66 -17.00 25.71 -6.89
N SER A 67 -16.53 26.96 -6.82
CA SER A 67 -15.28 27.40 -7.48
C SER A 67 -14.06 26.51 -7.17
N GLN A 68 -13.87 26.12 -5.91
CA GLN A 68 -12.74 25.26 -5.54
C GLN A 68 -12.90 23.84 -6.10
N MET A 69 -14.12 23.28 -6.12
CA MET A 69 -14.38 21.97 -6.73
C MET A 69 -14.12 22.02 -8.24
N SER A 70 -14.49 23.12 -8.90
CA SER A 70 -14.19 23.36 -10.32
C SER A 70 -12.69 23.39 -10.61
N CYS A 71 -11.86 23.94 -9.70
CA CYS A 71 -10.40 23.86 -9.77
C CYS A 71 -9.85 22.44 -9.51
N ASN A 72 -10.54 21.63 -8.70
CA ASN A 72 -10.10 20.27 -8.38
C ASN A 72 -10.31 19.30 -9.56
N VAL A 73 -11.28 19.54 -10.43
CA VAL A 73 -11.57 18.71 -11.62
C VAL A 73 -10.37 18.62 -12.57
N PRO A 74 -9.82 19.73 -13.11
CA PRO A 74 -8.66 19.67 -14.01
C PRO A 74 -7.42 19.08 -13.32
N ARG A 75 -7.20 19.34 -12.02
CA ARG A 75 -6.10 18.76 -11.25
C ARG A 75 -6.18 17.24 -11.19
N GLN A 76 -7.37 16.71 -10.92
CA GLN A 76 -7.60 15.26 -10.85
C GLN A 76 -7.45 14.59 -12.22
N VAL A 77 -7.96 15.21 -13.28
CA VAL A 77 -7.84 14.69 -14.65
C VAL A 77 -6.39 14.72 -15.11
N ALA A 78 -5.68 15.84 -14.93
CA ALA A 78 -4.27 15.95 -15.29
C ALA A 78 -3.39 14.92 -14.55
N ALA A 79 -3.62 14.70 -13.25
CA ALA A 79 -2.93 13.67 -12.50
C ALA A 79 -3.19 12.25 -13.05
N THR A 80 -4.41 11.97 -13.53
CA THR A 80 -4.73 10.70 -14.20
C THR A 80 -3.93 10.56 -15.50
N TYR A 81 -3.93 11.58 -16.36
CA TYR A 81 -3.15 11.56 -17.61
C TYR A 81 -1.65 11.43 -17.35
N LYS A 82 -1.11 12.14 -16.35
CA LYS A 82 0.31 12.00 -15.96
C LYS A 82 0.65 10.55 -15.61
N GLY A 83 -0.20 9.89 -14.82
CA GLY A 83 -0.02 8.47 -14.49
C GLY A 83 -0.13 7.53 -15.70
N LEU A 84 -0.98 7.85 -16.70
CA LEU A 84 -1.09 7.08 -17.94
C LEU A 84 0.14 7.27 -18.84
N TRP A 85 0.68 8.48 -18.93
CA TRP A 85 1.94 8.76 -19.61
C TRP A 85 3.13 8.04 -18.98
N THR A 86 3.23 8.02 -17.66
CA THR A 86 4.25 7.23 -16.94
C THR A 86 4.17 5.74 -17.31
N LYS A 87 2.96 5.17 -17.32
CA LYS A 87 2.76 3.77 -17.73
C LYS A 87 3.12 3.51 -19.20
N LEU A 88 2.88 4.47 -20.09
CA LEU A 88 3.27 4.37 -21.48
C LEU A 88 4.80 4.33 -21.63
N LYS A 89 5.52 5.23 -20.92
CA LYS A 89 6.99 5.24 -20.89
C LYS A 89 7.56 3.93 -20.36
N GLN A 90 7.08 3.46 -19.21
CA GLN A 90 7.47 2.17 -18.63
C GLN A 90 7.20 1.00 -19.59
N ASN A 91 6.07 1.02 -20.30
CA ASN A 91 5.78 -0.02 -21.30
C ASN A 91 6.74 0.04 -22.50
N ALA A 92 7.15 1.23 -22.94
CA ALA A 92 8.14 1.38 -24.00
C ALA A 92 9.51 0.80 -23.60
N GLU A 93 9.97 1.10 -22.39
CA GLU A 93 11.18 0.50 -21.81
C GLU A 93 11.08 -1.03 -21.73
N HIS A 94 9.96 -1.57 -21.26
CA HIS A 94 9.71 -3.01 -21.19
C HIS A 94 9.64 -3.69 -22.58
N LEU A 95 9.18 -2.96 -23.60
CA LEU A 95 9.21 -3.43 -24.99
C LEU A 95 10.65 -3.50 -25.54
N GLN A 96 11.45 -2.45 -25.31
CA GLN A 96 12.86 -2.40 -25.69
C GLN A 96 13.69 -3.52 -25.03
N LEU A 97 13.45 -3.78 -23.74
CA LEU A 97 14.09 -4.84 -22.98
C LEU A 97 13.53 -6.26 -23.28
N GLY A 98 12.62 -6.41 -24.23
CA GLY A 98 11.99 -7.71 -24.57
C GLY A 98 11.11 -8.31 -23.46
N GLN A 99 10.84 -7.57 -22.39
CA GLN A 99 10.06 -8.04 -21.24
C GLN A 99 8.57 -8.18 -21.55
N THR A 100 8.06 -7.46 -22.54
CA THR A 100 6.68 -7.55 -23.02
C THR A 100 6.60 -7.39 -24.53
N LYS A 101 5.59 -8.02 -25.16
CA LYS A 101 5.26 -7.82 -26.57
C LYS A 101 3.97 -7.00 -26.75
N LYS A 102 3.33 -6.56 -25.65
CA LYS A 102 2.04 -5.87 -25.68
C LYS A 102 2.20 -4.38 -25.51
N ARG A 103 1.71 -3.61 -26.48
CA ARG A 103 1.59 -2.15 -26.41
C ARG A 103 0.60 -1.73 -25.31
N TYR A 104 0.93 -0.67 -24.58
CA TYR A 104 0.01 -0.07 -23.61
C TYR A 104 -1.09 0.72 -24.33
N LYS A 105 -2.35 0.36 -24.08
CA LYS A 105 -3.53 0.93 -24.71
C LYS A 105 -4.29 1.97 -23.87
N GLY A 106 -3.74 2.34 -22.71
CA GLY A 106 -4.43 3.21 -21.73
C GLY A 106 -4.65 4.65 -22.18
N LEU A 107 -3.96 5.09 -23.25
CA LEU A 107 -4.10 6.40 -23.87
C LEU A 107 -4.79 6.38 -25.26
N ASP A 108 -5.38 5.24 -25.64
CA ASP A 108 -6.11 5.14 -26.93
C ASP A 108 -7.53 5.74 -26.82
N LYS A 109 -8.06 5.84 -25.61
CA LYS A 109 -9.39 6.41 -25.32
C LYS A 109 -9.33 7.30 -24.07
N PRO A 110 -10.22 8.31 -23.95
CA PRO A 110 -10.27 9.14 -22.74
C PRO A 110 -10.62 8.30 -21.51
N PRO A 111 -9.90 8.47 -20.39
CA PRO A 111 -10.20 7.80 -19.13
C PRO A 111 -11.63 8.13 -18.66
N LYS A 112 -12.40 7.10 -18.28
CA LYS A 112 -13.78 7.24 -17.80
C LYS A 112 -13.87 7.11 -16.29
N TYR A 113 -14.44 8.12 -15.63
CA TYR A 113 -14.69 8.13 -14.19
C TYR A 113 -16.07 7.53 -13.89
N LEU A 114 -16.08 6.43 -13.12
CA LEU A 114 -17.30 5.68 -12.78
C LEU A 114 -17.71 5.84 -11.32
N SER A 115 -16.75 6.09 -10.44
CA SER A 115 -17.02 6.20 -9.00
C SER A 115 -17.54 7.57 -8.61
N ARG A 116 -18.41 7.60 -7.60
CA ARG A 116 -18.88 8.82 -6.94
C ARG A 116 -17.90 9.24 -5.87
N THR A 117 -16.89 10.02 -6.26
CA THR A 117 -15.84 10.55 -5.38
C THR A 117 -15.60 12.01 -5.70
N CYS A 118 -15.48 12.84 -4.69
CA CYS A 118 -15.12 14.25 -4.82
C CYS A 118 -13.86 14.54 -4.03
N ASN A 119 -12.91 15.25 -4.63
CA ASN A 119 -11.75 15.79 -3.93
C ASN A 119 -12.10 17.12 -3.30
N LEU A 120 -11.72 17.31 -2.05
CA LEU A 120 -12.05 18.48 -1.24
C LEU A 120 -10.79 19.07 -0.62
N ASN A 121 -10.73 20.39 -0.52
CA ASN A 121 -9.66 21.14 0.12
C ASN A 121 -10.10 21.65 1.50
N TYR A 122 -9.18 21.55 2.48
CA TYR A 122 -9.43 22.01 3.84
C TYR A 122 -9.75 23.52 3.86
N LYS A 123 -10.67 23.93 4.74
CA LYS A 123 -11.24 25.26 4.92
C LYS A 123 -12.10 25.75 3.74
N ARG A 124 -11.80 25.36 2.51
CA ARG A 124 -12.55 25.78 1.32
C ARG A 124 -13.76 24.89 1.06
N ASP A 125 -13.56 23.57 0.93
CA ASP A 125 -14.61 22.61 0.62
C ASP A 125 -15.09 21.86 1.84
N TYR A 126 -14.22 21.64 2.83
CA TYR A 126 -14.57 21.00 4.09
C TYR A 126 -13.83 21.64 5.28
N SER A 127 -14.44 21.53 6.46
CA SER A 127 -13.83 21.93 7.74
C SER A 127 -14.43 21.11 8.89
N PHE A 128 -13.69 20.97 9.97
CA PHE A 128 -14.22 20.38 11.21
C PHE A 128 -14.78 21.48 12.11
N VAL A 129 -15.98 21.27 12.62
CA VAL A 129 -16.70 22.18 13.54
C VAL A 129 -17.22 21.35 14.71
N LYS A 130 -16.61 21.51 15.89
CA LYS A 130 -16.95 20.70 17.08
C LYS A 130 -16.86 19.19 16.77
N GLN A 131 -17.97 18.47 16.82
CA GLN A 131 -18.04 17.02 16.57
C GLN A 131 -18.56 16.67 15.16
N GLU A 132 -18.70 17.66 14.30
CA GLU A 132 -19.24 17.53 12.96
C GLU A 132 -18.21 17.95 11.92
N VAL A 133 -18.40 17.49 10.70
CA VAL A 133 -17.70 17.97 9.53
C VAL A 133 -18.65 18.80 8.65
N SER A 134 -18.23 20.01 8.31
CA SER A 134 -18.90 20.86 7.36
C SER A 134 -18.41 20.52 5.96
N LEU A 135 -19.31 20.19 5.06
CA LEU A 135 -19.04 19.78 3.67
C LEU A 135 -19.79 20.68 2.71
N ILE A 136 -19.13 21.08 1.63
CA ILE A 136 -19.75 21.83 0.54
C ILE A 136 -20.62 20.90 -0.32
N THR A 137 -21.79 21.39 -0.71
CA THR A 137 -22.69 20.77 -1.70
C THR A 137 -23.05 21.80 -2.78
N LEU A 138 -23.90 21.45 -3.75
CA LEU A 138 -24.38 22.40 -4.75
C LEU A 138 -25.32 23.45 -4.13
N GLN A 139 -26.03 23.10 -3.06
CA GLN A 139 -27.01 23.94 -2.38
C GLN A 139 -26.44 24.61 -1.10
N GLY A 140 -25.10 24.73 -1.01
CA GLY A 140 -24.44 25.31 0.15
C GLY A 140 -23.73 24.27 1.04
N ARG A 141 -23.53 24.61 2.30
CA ARG A 141 -22.78 23.77 3.25
C ARG A 141 -23.71 23.00 4.19
N ILE A 142 -23.39 21.72 4.36
CA ILE A 142 -24.06 20.86 5.33
C ILE A 142 -23.12 20.48 6.47
N LYS A 143 -23.63 20.35 7.69
CA LYS A 143 -22.91 19.83 8.85
C LYS A 143 -23.32 18.38 9.07
N VAL A 144 -22.35 17.50 9.25
CA VAL A 144 -22.57 16.05 9.31
C VAL A 144 -21.78 15.45 10.46
N PRO A 145 -22.44 14.73 11.39
CA PRO A 145 -21.76 13.93 12.39
C PRO A 145 -20.94 12.81 11.76
N TYR A 146 -19.82 12.48 12.38
CA TYR A 146 -18.94 11.43 11.87
C TYR A 146 -18.44 10.50 12.98
N SER A 147 -18.06 9.29 12.59
CA SER A 147 -17.35 8.34 13.44
C SER A 147 -16.15 7.71 12.71
N GLY A 148 -15.19 7.22 13.46
CA GLY A 148 -14.00 6.64 12.89
C GLY A 148 -13.10 5.99 13.94
N TYR A 149 -11.86 5.71 13.58
CA TYR A 149 -10.90 5.14 14.51
C TYR A 149 -10.52 6.16 15.60
N ASN A 150 -10.63 5.76 16.87
CA ASN A 150 -10.51 6.68 18.03
C ASN A 150 -9.22 7.48 18.04
N LYS A 151 -8.06 6.89 17.67
CA LYS A 151 -6.78 7.63 17.56
C LYS A 151 -6.86 8.74 16.52
N HIS A 152 -7.48 8.49 15.35
CA HIS A 152 -7.66 9.53 14.31
C HIS A 152 -8.62 10.62 14.77
N ILE A 153 -9.70 10.24 15.48
CA ILE A 153 -10.66 11.23 16.04
C ILE A 153 -9.96 12.10 17.08
N LYS A 154 -9.15 11.52 17.97
CA LYS A 154 -8.34 12.30 18.94
C LYS A 154 -7.43 13.30 18.24
N LEU A 155 -6.70 12.88 17.19
CA LEU A 155 -5.86 13.76 16.38
C LEU A 155 -6.65 14.89 15.70
N ILE A 156 -7.84 14.62 15.20
CA ILE A 156 -8.71 15.65 14.60
C ILE A 156 -9.17 16.65 15.66
N LYS A 157 -9.52 16.18 16.87
CA LYS A 157 -9.99 17.02 17.98
C LYS A 157 -8.87 17.86 18.61
N SER A 158 -7.62 17.35 18.67
CA SER A 158 -6.46 18.10 19.18
C SER A 158 -6.10 19.34 18.33
N GLY A 159 -6.64 19.39 17.11
CA GLY A 159 -6.62 20.57 16.27
C GLY A 159 -5.29 20.87 15.59
N LYS A 160 -5.13 22.11 15.15
CA LYS A 160 -4.06 22.54 14.24
C LYS A 160 -2.65 22.50 14.85
N ASN A 161 -2.53 22.49 16.17
CA ASN A 161 -1.21 22.55 16.85
C ASN A 161 -0.45 21.22 16.75
N THR A 162 -1.15 20.11 16.47
CA THR A 162 -0.56 18.77 16.39
C THR A 162 -0.70 18.14 15.01
N VAL A 163 -1.65 18.60 14.19
CA VAL A 163 -1.97 18.00 12.90
C VAL A 163 -2.30 19.05 11.85
N LYS A 164 -1.65 18.96 10.70
CA LYS A 164 -2.02 19.76 9.52
C LYS A 164 -3.02 18.99 8.67
N PHE A 165 -4.18 19.61 8.44
CA PHE A 165 -5.22 19.03 7.61
C PHE A 165 -4.91 19.25 6.13
N GLY A 166 -4.79 18.15 5.38
CA GLY A 166 -4.58 18.17 3.94
C GLY A 166 -5.88 18.06 3.14
N GLY A 167 -5.77 17.60 1.90
CA GLY A 167 -6.94 17.29 1.07
C GLY A 167 -7.78 16.14 1.63
N ALA A 168 -9.08 16.17 1.35
CA ALA A 168 -9.99 15.09 1.67
C ALA A 168 -10.69 14.56 0.43
N LYS A 169 -11.29 13.36 0.57
CA LYS A 169 -12.07 12.75 -0.50
C LYS A 169 -13.37 12.18 0.05
N ILE A 170 -14.50 12.61 -0.49
CA ILE A 170 -15.78 11.92 -0.28
C ILE A 170 -15.77 10.64 -1.10
N TYR A 171 -16.13 9.53 -0.50
CA TYR A 171 -16.16 8.21 -1.10
C TYR A 171 -17.46 7.48 -0.73
N TYR A 172 -18.23 7.06 -1.74
CA TYR A 172 -19.40 6.21 -1.56
C TYR A 172 -19.07 4.74 -1.71
N ALA A 173 -19.20 3.98 -0.63
CA ALA A 173 -18.99 2.53 -0.64
C ALA A 173 -20.27 1.81 -1.05
N ARG A 174 -20.35 1.35 -2.30
CA ARG A 174 -21.51 0.63 -2.87
C ARG A 174 -21.91 -0.61 -2.06
N SER A 175 -20.93 -1.35 -1.54
CA SER A 175 -21.15 -2.59 -0.79
C SER A 175 -21.83 -2.39 0.56
N THR A 176 -21.63 -1.25 1.20
CA THR A 176 -22.22 -0.89 2.50
C THR A 176 -23.25 0.23 2.39
N ARG A 177 -23.45 0.80 1.20
CA ARG A 177 -24.33 1.96 0.92
C ARG A 177 -24.04 3.14 1.85
N THR A 178 -22.77 3.36 2.18
CA THR A 178 -22.33 4.36 3.18
C THR A 178 -21.35 5.34 2.55
N TYR A 179 -21.47 6.61 2.93
CA TYR A 179 -20.48 7.64 2.60
C TYR A 179 -19.38 7.69 3.65
N TYR A 180 -18.18 7.87 3.20
CA TYR A 180 -16.98 8.08 4.00
C TYR A 180 -16.26 9.35 3.55
N LEU A 181 -15.68 10.06 4.49
CA LEU A 181 -14.69 11.09 4.24
C LEU A 181 -13.30 10.52 4.55
N LEU A 182 -12.43 10.55 3.56
CA LEU A 182 -11.02 10.18 3.69
C LEU A 182 -10.23 11.48 3.81
N VAL A 183 -9.63 11.74 4.98
CA VAL A 183 -8.92 12.98 5.27
C VAL A 183 -7.43 12.67 5.40
N SER A 184 -6.59 13.42 4.68
CA SER A 184 -5.14 13.38 4.89
C SER A 184 -4.77 14.22 6.12
N LEU A 185 -4.10 13.58 7.08
CA LEU A 185 -3.57 14.19 8.29
C LEU A 185 -2.05 14.15 8.18
N GLU A 186 -1.39 15.30 8.15
CA GLU A 186 0.06 15.44 8.19
C GLU A 186 0.49 15.69 9.63
N LEU A 187 1.36 14.83 10.11
CA LEU A 187 1.94 14.88 11.46
C LEU A 187 3.41 15.28 11.32
N GLU A 188 3.85 16.22 12.14
CA GLU A 188 5.27 16.54 12.31
C GLU A 188 5.81 15.65 13.43
N ILE A 189 6.81 14.84 13.11
CA ILE A 189 7.45 13.90 14.03
C ILE A 189 8.92 14.28 14.12
N PRO A 190 9.54 14.29 15.32
CA PRO A 190 10.97 14.50 15.46
C PRO A 190 11.77 13.55 14.58
N ASN A 191 12.95 13.92 14.16
CA ASN A 191 13.87 12.98 13.53
C ASN A 191 14.28 11.94 14.58
N ILE A 192 14.41 10.71 14.13
CA ILE A 192 14.80 9.60 14.97
C ILE A 192 16.29 9.39 14.74
N GLU A 193 17.06 9.52 15.81
CA GLU A 193 18.52 9.33 15.80
C GLU A 193 18.86 7.87 16.20
N PRO A 194 20.07 7.39 15.87
CA PRO A 194 20.50 6.03 16.20
C PRO A 194 20.37 5.68 17.68
N ASP A 195 20.71 6.62 18.56
CA ASP A 195 20.69 6.47 20.03
C ASP A 195 19.27 6.26 20.59
N ALA A 196 18.23 6.72 19.88
CA ALA A 196 16.84 6.49 20.25
C ALA A 196 16.41 5.03 20.02
N ILE A 197 17.20 4.27 19.27
CA ILE A 197 16.90 2.88 18.92
C ILE A 197 17.61 1.94 19.89
N ASN A 198 16.84 1.21 20.70
CA ASN A 198 17.35 0.26 21.67
C ASN A 198 17.11 -1.22 21.31
N ARG A 199 16.40 -1.48 20.20
CA ARG A 199 16.04 -2.83 19.77
C ARG A 199 16.05 -2.94 18.24
N VAL A 200 16.49 -4.09 17.73
CA VAL A 200 16.36 -4.45 16.31
C VAL A 200 15.42 -5.65 16.20
N VAL A 201 14.43 -5.56 15.34
CA VAL A 201 13.47 -6.63 15.04
C VAL A 201 13.45 -6.88 13.54
N SER A 202 13.58 -8.11 13.13
CA SER A 202 13.43 -8.50 11.73
C SER A 202 12.06 -9.08 11.45
N VAL A 203 11.63 -9.01 10.20
CA VAL A 203 10.34 -9.54 9.74
C VAL A 203 10.52 -10.26 8.41
N ASP A 204 10.50 -11.57 8.44
CA ASP A 204 10.32 -12.39 7.24
C ASP A 204 8.83 -12.53 6.94
N VAL A 205 8.40 -12.25 5.69
CA VAL A 205 6.99 -12.29 5.29
C VAL A 205 6.72 -13.44 4.33
N GLY A 206 5.76 -14.28 4.70
CA GLY A 206 5.42 -15.49 3.96
C GLY A 206 3.93 -15.68 3.70
N GLN A 207 3.60 -16.78 3.05
CA GLN A 207 2.21 -17.18 2.80
C GLN A 207 1.69 -18.18 3.83
N ARG A 208 2.56 -18.99 4.42
CA ARG A 208 2.25 -19.95 5.48
C ARG A 208 2.18 -19.25 6.82
N TYR A 209 3.24 -18.57 7.17
CA TYR A 209 3.27 -17.56 8.20
C TYR A 209 3.18 -16.19 7.53
N HIS A 210 2.29 -15.32 8.00
CA HIS A 210 2.17 -13.96 7.48
C HIS A 210 3.40 -13.14 7.81
N ALA A 211 4.01 -13.42 8.95
CA ALA A 211 5.31 -12.94 9.34
C ALA A 211 5.97 -13.95 10.31
N VAL A 212 7.27 -14.03 10.27
CA VAL A 212 8.13 -14.58 11.33
C VAL A 212 9.04 -13.46 11.76
N THR A 213 9.05 -13.16 13.06
CA THR A 213 9.89 -12.11 13.61
C THR A 213 10.90 -12.68 14.57
N THR A 214 12.10 -12.13 14.58
CA THR A 214 13.09 -12.35 15.62
C THR A 214 13.78 -11.05 15.96
N ASP A 215 14.24 -10.91 17.18
CA ASP A 215 15.01 -9.76 17.63
C ASP A 215 16.42 -10.16 18.06
N THR A 216 17.22 -9.17 18.45
CA THR A 216 18.58 -9.34 18.95
C THR A 216 18.67 -10.07 20.27
N ARG A 217 17.55 -10.27 20.99
CA ARG A 217 17.43 -11.06 22.22
C ARG A 217 16.86 -12.45 21.94
N ASN A 218 16.88 -12.91 20.69
CA ASN A 218 16.35 -14.20 20.23
C ASN A 218 14.84 -14.41 20.48
N GLN A 219 14.08 -13.35 20.81
CA GLN A 219 12.62 -13.45 20.95
C GLN A 219 11.99 -13.64 19.58
N THR A 220 11.39 -14.80 19.38
CA THR A 220 10.86 -15.22 18.08
C THR A 220 9.35 -15.40 18.15
N HIS A 221 8.64 -14.89 17.13
CA HIS A 221 7.20 -15.06 16.98
C HIS A 221 6.82 -15.52 15.57
N PHE A 222 5.94 -16.53 15.50
CA PHE A 222 5.39 -17.06 14.25
C PHE A 222 3.92 -16.65 14.10
N TYR A 223 3.61 -15.79 13.17
CA TYR A 223 2.25 -15.29 12.90
C TYR A 223 1.58 -16.12 11.80
N SER A 224 0.69 -17.02 12.17
CA SER A 224 0.05 -17.97 11.24
C SER A 224 -0.80 -17.28 10.19
N GLY A 225 -0.61 -17.65 8.92
CA GLY A 225 -1.44 -17.23 7.79
C GLY A 225 -2.70 -18.10 7.56
N LYS A 226 -2.93 -19.17 8.36
CA LYS A 226 -4.02 -20.14 8.15
C LYS A 226 -5.39 -19.48 8.02
N GLN A 227 -5.74 -18.55 8.92
CA GLN A 227 -7.03 -17.91 8.94
C GLN A 227 -7.28 -17.05 7.68
N CYS A 228 -6.29 -16.26 7.27
CA CYS A 228 -6.37 -15.46 6.05
C CYS A 228 -6.52 -16.34 4.80
N ASN A 229 -5.74 -17.40 4.70
CA ASN A 229 -5.79 -18.32 3.58
C ASN A 229 -7.15 -19.04 3.51
N ARG A 230 -7.70 -19.48 4.64
CA ARG A 230 -9.05 -20.07 4.72
C ARG A 230 -10.13 -19.08 4.25
N LYS A 231 -10.13 -17.86 4.79
CA LYS A 231 -11.09 -16.81 4.39
C LYS A 231 -10.98 -16.45 2.91
N ALA A 232 -9.77 -16.30 2.39
CA ALA A 232 -9.54 -16.04 0.96
C ALA A 232 -10.15 -17.14 0.08
N THR A 233 -9.96 -18.40 0.46
CA THR A 233 -10.54 -19.57 -0.25
C THR A 233 -12.08 -19.57 -0.19
N CYS A 234 -12.66 -19.27 0.98
CA CYS A 234 -14.12 -19.16 1.14
C CYS A 234 -14.71 -18.05 0.23
N TYR A 235 -14.09 -16.86 0.23
CA TYR A 235 -14.54 -15.77 -0.64
C TYR A 235 -14.37 -16.08 -2.13
N GLU A 236 -13.32 -16.79 -2.50
CA GLU A 236 -13.11 -17.22 -3.89
C GLU A 236 -14.20 -18.19 -4.36
N LYS A 237 -14.49 -19.24 -3.56
CA LYS A 237 -15.57 -20.20 -3.83
C LYS A 237 -16.92 -19.48 -3.97
N ALA A 238 -17.24 -18.59 -3.01
CA ALA A 238 -18.49 -17.82 -3.04
C ALA A 238 -18.60 -16.93 -4.29
N ARG A 239 -17.52 -16.22 -4.66
CA ARG A 239 -17.51 -15.40 -5.89
C ARG A 239 -17.70 -16.25 -7.15
N LYS A 240 -16.99 -17.39 -7.25
CA LYS A 240 -17.10 -18.29 -8.39
C LYS A 240 -18.51 -18.82 -8.56
N SER A 241 -19.15 -19.31 -7.48
CA SER A 241 -20.52 -19.79 -7.49
C SER A 241 -21.52 -18.71 -7.92
N LEU A 242 -21.43 -17.50 -7.35
CA LEU A 242 -22.30 -16.38 -7.72
C LEU A 242 -22.10 -15.89 -9.16
N GLN A 243 -20.87 -15.94 -9.67
CA GLN A 243 -20.57 -15.58 -11.06
C GLN A 243 -21.16 -16.62 -12.03
N GLN A 244 -21.09 -17.90 -11.69
CA GLN A 244 -21.67 -18.99 -12.49
C GLN A 244 -23.20 -18.89 -12.55
N LYS A 245 -23.87 -18.57 -11.42
CA LYS A 245 -25.32 -18.36 -11.38
C LYS A 245 -25.81 -17.23 -12.28
N GLY A 246 -25.05 -16.14 -12.40
CA GLY A 246 -25.31 -15.02 -13.32
C GLY A 246 -26.60 -14.22 -13.08
N THR A 247 -27.48 -14.62 -12.17
CA THR A 247 -28.78 -14.01 -11.91
C THR A 247 -28.67 -12.58 -11.36
N ARG A 248 -29.74 -11.80 -11.42
CA ARG A 248 -29.81 -10.44 -10.86
C ARG A 248 -29.53 -10.43 -9.34
N SER A 249 -30.04 -11.41 -8.59
CA SER A 249 -29.80 -11.57 -7.16
C SER A 249 -28.31 -11.92 -6.87
N ALA A 250 -27.73 -12.84 -7.64
CA ALA A 250 -26.30 -13.18 -7.54
C ALA A 250 -25.41 -11.97 -7.82
N LYS A 251 -25.71 -11.14 -8.81
CA LYS A 251 -25.00 -9.88 -9.10
C LYS A 251 -25.08 -8.89 -7.93
N ARG A 252 -26.27 -8.71 -7.31
CA ARG A 252 -26.43 -7.90 -6.08
C ARG A 252 -25.57 -8.44 -4.93
N ARG A 253 -25.56 -9.77 -4.74
CA ARG A 253 -24.75 -10.43 -3.70
C ARG A 253 -23.26 -10.24 -3.95
N LEU A 254 -22.79 -10.33 -5.20
CA LEU A 254 -21.40 -10.03 -5.55
C LEU A 254 -20.99 -8.61 -5.17
N VAL A 255 -21.87 -7.61 -5.40
CA VAL A 255 -21.63 -6.22 -4.96
C VAL A 255 -21.52 -6.15 -3.43
N SER A 256 -22.38 -6.81 -2.67
CA SER A 256 -22.33 -6.81 -1.20
C SER A 256 -21.08 -7.51 -0.63
N LEU A 257 -20.56 -8.53 -1.34
CA LEU A 257 -19.31 -9.22 -0.99
C LEU A 257 -18.06 -8.42 -1.37
N SER A 258 -18.20 -7.43 -2.26
CA SER A 258 -17.07 -6.66 -2.76
C SER A 258 -16.29 -6.00 -1.62
N GLY A 259 -14.99 -6.22 -1.61
CA GLY A 259 -14.08 -5.64 -0.63
C GLY A 259 -14.13 -6.26 0.77
N ARG A 260 -14.99 -7.24 1.07
CA ARG A 260 -14.99 -7.90 2.39
C ARG A 260 -13.69 -8.61 2.69
N GLU A 261 -13.19 -9.42 1.75
CA GLU A 261 -11.89 -10.09 1.85
C GLU A 261 -10.76 -9.08 2.08
N ARG A 262 -10.74 -8.01 1.27
CA ARG A 262 -9.72 -6.96 1.38
C ARG A 262 -9.76 -6.26 2.75
N ARG A 263 -10.96 -6.01 3.31
CA ARG A 263 -11.10 -5.41 4.65
C ARG A 263 -10.62 -6.36 5.73
N PHE A 264 -10.96 -7.64 5.63
CA PHE A 264 -10.51 -8.67 6.57
C PHE A 264 -8.98 -8.79 6.58
N VAL A 265 -8.34 -8.92 5.39
CA VAL A 265 -6.88 -8.99 5.28
C VAL A 265 -6.22 -7.70 5.77
N ALA A 266 -6.85 -6.53 5.52
CA ALA A 266 -6.35 -5.27 6.03
C ALA A 266 -6.40 -5.19 7.55
N ASP A 267 -7.47 -5.68 8.17
CA ASP A 267 -7.62 -5.75 9.61
C ASP A 267 -6.54 -6.64 10.25
N GLN A 268 -6.35 -7.84 9.71
CA GLN A 268 -5.26 -8.75 10.14
C GLN A 268 -3.89 -8.08 10.03
N ASN A 269 -3.60 -7.41 8.91
CA ASN A 269 -2.35 -6.68 8.74
C ASN A 269 -2.22 -5.50 9.71
N HIS A 270 -3.33 -4.84 10.08
CA HIS A 270 -3.31 -3.79 11.11
C HIS A 270 -3.01 -4.34 12.50
N CYS A 271 -3.60 -5.49 12.87
CA CYS A 271 -3.31 -6.15 14.14
C CYS A 271 -1.84 -6.59 14.20
N LEU A 272 -1.37 -7.28 13.17
CA LEU A 272 0.00 -7.77 13.08
C LEU A 272 1.03 -6.62 13.11
N SER A 273 0.85 -5.61 12.27
CA SER A 273 1.76 -4.46 12.25
C SER A 273 1.75 -3.64 13.54
N LYS A 274 0.68 -3.69 14.35
CA LYS A 274 0.66 -3.07 15.68
C LYS A 274 1.53 -3.83 16.68
N GLN A 275 1.58 -5.15 16.57
CA GLN A 275 2.43 -5.99 17.43
C GLN A 275 3.92 -5.87 17.08
N ILE A 276 4.23 -5.74 15.78
CA ILE A 276 5.60 -5.63 15.29
C ILE A 276 6.19 -4.25 15.55
N ALA A 277 5.43 -3.19 15.27
CA ALA A 277 5.90 -1.81 15.40
C ALA A 277 5.91 -1.35 16.87
N THR A 278 6.83 -1.90 17.66
CA THR A 278 7.09 -1.53 19.06
C THR A 278 7.87 -0.22 19.15
N PRO A 279 7.83 0.51 20.27
CA PRO A 279 8.61 1.76 20.44
C PRO A 279 10.12 1.55 20.36
N ASN A 280 10.83 2.59 19.90
CA ASN A 280 12.29 2.70 19.88
C ASN A 280 12.98 1.50 19.20
N THR A 281 12.41 1.02 18.09
CA THR A 281 12.82 -0.20 17.39
C THR A 281 13.22 0.10 15.95
N LEU A 282 14.35 -0.43 15.50
CA LEU A 282 14.67 -0.54 14.08
C LEU A 282 14.14 -1.86 13.53
N ILE A 283 13.26 -1.77 12.53
CA ILE A 283 12.55 -2.92 11.98
C ILE A 283 13.10 -3.25 10.59
N GLY A 284 13.75 -4.40 10.45
CA GLY A 284 14.23 -4.91 9.17
C GLY A 284 13.16 -5.67 8.39
N LEU A 285 12.94 -5.27 7.16
CA LEU A 285 12.01 -5.88 6.22
C LEU A 285 12.76 -6.36 4.98
N GLU A 286 12.34 -7.46 4.37
CA GLU A 286 12.90 -7.84 3.07
C GLU A 286 12.52 -6.84 1.97
N ASN A 287 13.46 -6.48 1.11
CA ASN A 287 13.19 -5.71 -0.11
C ASN A 287 12.54 -6.59 -1.18
N LEU A 288 11.23 -6.73 -1.11
CA LEU A 288 10.42 -7.47 -2.07
C LEU A 288 9.90 -6.58 -3.24
N THR A 289 10.55 -5.44 -3.49
CA THR A 289 10.20 -4.57 -4.61
C THR A 289 10.34 -5.36 -5.91
N ASN A 290 9.34 -5.26 -6.77
CA ASN A 290 9.26 -5.97 -8.05
C ASN A 290 9.35 -7.51 -7.97
N ILE A 291 9.09 -8.11 -6.79
CA ILE A 291 9.18 -9.58 -6.61
C ILE A 291 8.33 -10.35 -7.62
N ARG A 292 7.17 -9.81 -8.01
CA ARG A 292 6.29 -10.44 -9.01
C ARG A 292 6.93 -10.48 -10.39
N GLU A 293 7.72 -9.49 -10.74
CA GLU A 293 8.43 -9.42 -12.03
C GLU A 293 9.66 -10.32 -11.99
N ARG A 294 10.44 -10.25 -10.91
CA ARG A 294 11.62 -11.11 -10.70
C ARG A 294 11.30 -12.60 -10.66
N THR A 295 10.17 -12.99 -10.05
CA THR A 295 9.72 -14.38 -9.95
C THR A 295 8.75 -14.80 -11.04
N LYS A 296 8.51 -13.94 -12.06
CA LYS A 296 7.59 -14.22 -13.15
C LYS A 296 8.05 -15.45 -13.93
N PRO A 297 7.22 -16.48 -14.10
CA PRO A 297 7.62 -17.67 -14.84
C PRO A 297 7.82 -17.32 -16.31
N ARG A 298 8.77 -17.99 -16.96
CA ARG A 298 9.05 -17.83 -18.40
C ARG A 298 7.82 -18.14 -19.27
N LYS A 299 6.94 -19.05 -18.80
CA LYS A 299 5.67 -19.39 -19.47
C LYS A 299 4.49 -18.86 -18.63
N THR A 300 3.58 -18.13 -19.27
CA THR A 300 2.39 -17.54 -18.64
C THR A 300 1.12 -17.86 -19.45
N GLY A 301 -0.06 -17.61 -18.85
CA GLY A 301 -1.35 -17.83 -19.53
C GLY A 301 -1.59 -19.29 -19.87
N LYS A 302 -2.09 -19.56 -21.10
CA LYS A 302 -2.40 -20.92 -21.59
C LYS A 302 -1.18 -21.85 -21.68
N LYS A 303 0.03 -21.29 -21.81
CA LYS A 303 1.29 -22.03 -21.89
C LYS A 303 1.83 -22.48 -20.52
N ALA A 304 1.29 -21.96 -19.42
CA ALA A 304 1.67 -22.34 -18.06
C ALA A 304 0.88 -23.57 -17.61
N SER A 305 1.55 -24.48 -16.88
CA SER A 305 0.89 -25.64 -16.26
C SER A 305 -0.19 -25.20 -15.25
N ILE A 306 -1.12 -26.09 -14.94
CA ILE A 306 -2.16 -25.85 -13.92
C ILE A 306 -1.52 -25.53 -12.57
N LYS A 307 -0.44 -26.25 -12.18
CA LYS A 307 0.33 -26.02 -10.95
C LYS A 307 0.92 -24.62 -10.92
N GLN A 308 1.53 -24.19 -12.03
CA GLN A 308 2.10 -22.84 -12.15
C GLN A 308 1.03 -21.74 -12.08
N ARG A 309 -0.12 -21.92 -12.75
CA ARG A 309 -1.23 -20.96 -12.68
C ARG A 309 -1.78 -20.81 -11.25
N LYS A 310 -1.90 -21.92 -10.51
CA LYS A 310 -2.30 -21.89 -9.08
C LYS A 310 -1.27 -21.13 -8.23
N ALA A 311 0.02 -21.38 -8.44
CA ALA A 311 1.09 -20.68 -7.71
C ALA A 311 1.09 -19.17 -7.98
N ASN A 312 0.98 -18.76 -9.25
CA ASN A 312 0.89 -17.35 -9.65
C ASN A 312 -0.33 -16.66 -9.05
N HIS A 313 -1.47 -17.36 -9.01
CA HIS A 313 -2.70 -16.84 -8.40
C HIS A 313 -2.55 -16.66 -6.88
N LYS A 314 -1.93 -17.61 -6.22
CA LYS A 314 -1.63 -17.53 -4.77
C LYS A 314 -0.68 -16.37 -4.46
N GLN A 315 0.37 -16.20 -5.25
CA GLN A 315 1.31 -15.08 -5.11
C GLN A 315 0.65 -13.72 -5.36
N ALA A 316 -0.27 -13.64 -6.34
CA ALA A 316 -1.00 -12.40 -6.62
C ALA A 316 -1.92 -11.95 -5.47
N LYS A 317 -2.37 -12.87 -4.62
CA LYS A 317 -3.19 -12.58 -3.42
C LYS A 317 -2.37 -12.20 -2.20
N TRP A 318 -1.08 -12.44 -2.21
CA TRP A 318 -0.20 -12.17 -1.09
C TRP A 318 -0.03 -10.66 -0.85
N SER A 319 -0.48 -10.19 0.31
CA SER A 319 -0.61 -8.77 0.63
C SER A 319 0.58 -8.18 1.41
N PHE A 320 1.79 -8.73 1.22
CA PHE A 320 3.01 -8.32 1.94
C PHE A 320 3.30 -6.81 1.84
N ALA A 321 3.18 -6.23 0.66
CA ALA A 321 3.44 -4.80 0.47
C ALA A 321 2.55 -3.90 1.33
N LYS A 322 1.31 -4.37 1.60
CA LYS A 322 0.40 -3.66 2.49
C LYS A 322 0.80 -3.83 3.96
N LEU A 323 1.27 -5.00 4.35
CA LEU A 323 1.82 -5.24 5.69
C LEU A 323 3.05 -4.37 5.93
N HIS A 324 4.01 -4.35 5.00
CA HIS A 324 5.19 -3.48 5.08
C HIS A 324 4.79 -1.99 5.23
N SER A 325 3.87 -1.50 4.39
CA SER A 325 3.37 -0.13 4.51
C SER A 325 2.71 0.17 5.86
N PHE A 326 2.06 -0.84 6.47
CA PHE A 326 1.45 -0.66 7.79
C PHE A 326 2.47 -0.70 8.92
N ILE A 327 3.52 -1.48 8.80
CA ILE A 327 4.65 -1.47 9.73
C ILE A 327 5.36 -0.13 9.65
N ASP A 328 5.70 0.32 8.45
CA ASP A 328 6.43 1.55 8.17
C ASP A 328 5.79 2.77 8.84
N TYR A 329 4.53 3.12 8.52
CA TYR A 329 3.92 4.31 9.12
C TYR A 329 3.68 4.17 10.65
N LYS A 330 3.47 2.95 11.16
CA LYS A 330 3.29 2.74 12.61
C LYS A 330 4.61 2.79 13.36
N ALA A 331 5.69 2.33 12.76
CA ALA A 331 7.03 2.45 13.31
C ALA A 331 7.32 3.93 13.59
N VAL A 332 7.17 4.79 12.59
CA VAL A 332 7.37 6.24 12.73
C VAL A 332 6.50 6.85 13.83
N LEU A 333 5.22 6.44 13.94
CA LEU A 333 4.31 6.90 15.01
C LEU A 333 4.70 6.41 16.42
N ASN A 334 5.59 5.43 16.53
CA ASN A 334 6.09 4.85 17.78
C ASN A 334 7.58 5.18 18.02
N ASN A 335 8.11 6.26 17.44
CA ASN A 335 9.52 6.62 17.53
C ASN A 335 10.45 5.48 17.08
N SER A 336 10.10 4.81 15.98
CA SER A 336 10.78 3.65 15.42
C SER A 336 10.91 3.81 13.91
N LEU A 337 11.83 3.09 13.30
CA LEU A 337 12.04 3.10 11.86
C LEU A 337 11.88 1.71 11.27
N ALA A 338 11.39 1.65 10.03
CA ALA A 338 11.39 0.43 9.23
C ALA A 338 12.30 0.63 8.02
N ILE A 339 13.21 -0.30 7.82
CA ILE A 339 14.14 -0.30 6.68
C ILE A 339 13.98 -1.58 5.87
N LYS A 340 14.32 -1.51 4.59
CA LYS A 340 14.35 -2.68 3.71
C LYS A 340 15.78 -3.13 3.53
N VAL A 341 16.04 -4.41 3.67
CA VAL A 341 17.33 -5.04 3.41
C VAL A 341 17.24 -5.94 2.18
N ASP A 342 18.37 -6.23 1.55
CA ASP A 342 18.40 -7.14 0.41
C ASP A 342 17.81 -8.51 0.77
N ALA A 343 16.91 -9.01 -0.08
CA ALA A 343 16.21 -10.28 0.13
C ALA A 343 16.98 -11.50 -0.43
N ASP A 344 18.06 -11.26 -1.16
CA ASP A 344 18.82 -12.33 -1.83
C ASP A 344 19.48 -13.25 -0.80
N TYR A 345 19.26 -14.54 -0.97
CA TYR A 345 19.83 -15.62 -0.15
C TYR A 345 19.44 -15.64 1.34
N THR A 346 18.53 -14.77 1.83
CA THR A 346 18.11 -14.76 3.24
C THR A 346 17.64 -16.13 3.74
N SER A 347 16.98 -16.92 2.89
CA SER A 347 16.51 -18.27 3.22
C SER A 347 17.50 -19.38 2.88
N GLN A 348 18.71 -19.08 2.39
CA GLN A 348 19.71 -20.05 1.92
C GLN A 348 21.05 -19.92 2.65
N ALA A 349 21.36 -18.73 3.19
CA ALA A 349 22.56 -18.48 3.97
C ALA A 349 22.43 -19.06 5.38
N CYS A 350 23.45 -19.79 5.82
CA CYS A 350 23.50 -20.33 7.18
C CYS A 350 23.83 -19.21 8.18
N PRO A 351 22.97 -18.94 9.19
CA PRO A 351 23.26 -17.90 10.17
C PRO A 351 24.39 -18.29 11.12
N HIS A 352 24.78 -19.58 11.18
CA HIS A 352 25.85 -20.06 12.05
C HIS A 352 27.23 -19.97 11.38
N CYS A 353 27.41 -20.49 10.14
CA CYS A 353 28.70 -20.52 9.47
C CYS A 353 28.80 -19.64 8.22
N GLY A 354 27.73 -18.97 7.79
CA GLY A 354 27.70 -18.12 6.60
C GLY A 354 27.59 -18.86 5.26
N TYR A 355 27.78 -20.17 5.22
CA TYR A 355 27.73 -20.98 4.01
C TYR A 355 26.37 -20.82 3.30
N THR A 356 26.39 -20.47 2.03
CA THR A 356 25.18 -20.18 1.25
C THR A 356 25.03 -21.19 0.12
N SER A 357 24.00 -22.04 0.20
CA SER A 357 23.67 -23.03 -0.82
C SER A 357 22.15 -23.21 -0.96
N ARG A 358 21.73 -23.57 -2.16
CA ARG A 358 20.33 -24.00 -2.40
C ARG A 358 20.02 -25.33 -1.71
N GLY A 359 21.01 -26.18 -1.53
CA GLY A 359 20.93 -27.46 -0.84
C GLY A 359 20.60 -27.31 0.64
N ASN A 360 21.00 -26.22 1.27
CA ASN A 360 20.63 -25.91 2.66
C ASN A 360 19.11 -25.90 2.91
N ARG A 361 18.29 -25.79 1.85
CA ARG A 361 16.83 -25.84 1.93
C ARG A 361 16.26 -26.84 0.92
N PRO A 362 16.39 -28.14 1.16
CA PRO A 362 15.95 -29.17 0.24
C PRO A 362 14.44 -29.04 -0.02
N ASN A 363 14.05 -29.17 -1.29
CA ASN A 363 12.67 -29.09 -1.77
C ASN A 363 11.89 -27.81 -1.35
N LYS A 364 12.60 -26.71 -0.99
CA LYS A 364 11.98 -25.50 -0.41
C LYS A 364 11.14 -25.83 0.83
N GLY A 365 11.60 -26.82 1.61
CA GLY A 365 10.95 -27.28 2.82
C GLY A 365 10.94 -26.27 3.95
N LEU A 366 10.37 -26.67 5.08
CA LEU A 366 10.34 -25.87 6.31
C LEU A 366 11.61 -26.02 7.15
N VAL A 367 12.35 -27.06 6.92
CA VAL A 367 13.60 -27.35 7.63
C VAL A 367 14.75 -26.81 6.78
N PHE A 368 15.54 -25.99 7.41
CA PHE A 368 16.86 -25.59 6.93
C PHE A 368 17.88 -26.57 7.52
N HIS A 369 18.80 -27.06 6.71
CA HIS A 369 19.90 -27.91 7.12
C HIS A 369 21.14 -27.49 6.37
N CYS A 370 22.13 -26.94 7.06
CA CYS A 370 23.36 -26.49 6.46
C CYS A 370 24.20 -27.68 6.00
N GLU A 371 24.55 -27.71 4.69
CA GLU A 371 25.39 -28.75 4.10
C GLU A 371 26.85 -28.71 4.62
N SER A 372 27.29 -27.50 5.09
CA SER A 372 28.67 -27.32 5.56
C SER A 372 28.83 -27.65 7.06
N CYS A 373 28.00 -27.07 7.94
CA CYS A 373 28.19 -27.23 9.40
C CYS A 373 27.10 -28.05 10.11
N GLY A 374 26.15 -28.61 9.37
CA GLY A 374 25.09 -29.43 9.94
C GLY A 374 24.01 -28.67 10.72
N PHE A 375 24.08 -27.32 10.84
CA PHE A 375 23.11 -26.52 11.58
C PHE A 375 21.69 -26.72 11.05
N LYS A 376 20.74 -27.01 11.96
CA LYS A 376 19.32 -27.23 11.62
C LYS A 376 18.43 -26.25 12.32
N LEU A 377 17.47 -25.66 11.57
CA LEU A 377 16.48 -24.71 12.10
C LEU A 377 15.26 -24.64 11.19
N HIS A 378 14.18 -24.00 11.66
CA HIS A 378 13.03 -23.67 10.81
C HIS A 378 13.44 -22.65 9.74
N ALA A 379 13.17 -22.93 8.46
CA ALA A 379 13.68 -22.13 7.34
C ALA A 379 13.22 -20.66 7.34
N ASP A 380 11.98 -20.38 7.79
CA ASP A 380 11.48 -19.01 7.87
C ASP A 380 12.13 -18.25 9.06
N LEU A 381 12.59 -18.97 10.12
CA LEU A 381 13.36 -18.36 11.20
C LEU A 381 14.81 -18.07 10.78
N VAL A 382 15.41 -18.93 9.96
CA VAL A 382 16.71 -18.66 9.34
C VAL A 382 16.63 -17.38 8.52
N ALA A 383 15.59 -17.22 7.69
CA ALA A 383 15.38 -16.00 6.93
C ALA A 383 15.24 -14.78 7.85
N ALA A 384 14.45 -14.87 8.91
CA ALA A 384 14.30 -13.79 9.88
C ALA A 384 15.64 -13.41 10.55
N ARG A 385 16.44 -14.39 10.97
CA ARG A 385 17.78 -14.16 11.55
C ARG A 385 18.72 -13.45 10.56
N ASN A 386 18.75 -13.88 9.32
CA ASN A 386 19.55 -13.24 8.28
C ASN A 386 19.09 -11.78 8.02
N ILE A 387 17.79 -11.52 8.03
CA ILE A 387 17.24 -10.15 7.94
C ILE A 387 17.69 -9.32 9.15
N ALA A 388 17.67 -9.90 10.36
CA ALA A 388 18.10 -9.22 11.59
C ALA A 388 19.58 -8.82 11.53
N MET A 389 20.46 -9.73 11.12
CA MET A 389 21.90 -9.45 10.97
C MET A 389 22.17 -8.34 9.96
N ARG A 390 21.48 -8.36 8.80
CA ARG A 390 21.57 -7.29 7.80
C ARG A 390 21.05 -5.95 8.31
N THR A 391 20.04 -5.97 9.15
CA THR A 391 19.49 -4.77 9.80
C THR A 391 20.45 -4.20 10.82
N LEU A 392 21.10 -5.05 11.61
CA LEU A 392 22.18 -4.65 12.55
C LEU A 392 23.34 -3.99 11.82
N LEU A 393 23.80 -4.59 10.72
CA LEU A 393 24.86 -4.00 9.88
C LEU A 393 24.44 -2.63 9.36
N THR A 394 23.21 -2.48 8.87
CA THR A 394 22.69 -1.18 8.43
C THR A 394 22.60 -0.17 9.57
N ARG A 395 22.32 -0.60 10.81
CA ARG A 395 22.36 0.24 12.00
C ARG A 395 23.78 0.71 12.29
N GLN A 396 24.78 -0.16 12.27
CA GLN A 396 26.18 0.18 12.45
C GLN A 396 26.67 1.18 11.39
N ASP A 397 26.31 0.94 10.12
CA ASP A 397 26.60 1.87 9.04
C ASP A 397 25.95 3.25 9.30
N TRP A 398 24.73 3.30 9.84
CA TRP A 398 24.05 4.55 10.21
C TRP A 398 24.74 5.26 11.36
N GLU A 399 25.12 4.55 12.41
CA GLU A 399 25.86 5.09 13.57
C GLU A 399 27.21 5.70 13.12
N SER A 400 27.91 5.08 12.17
CA SER A 400 29.21 5.53 11.68
C SER A 400 29.14 6.67 10.66
N THR A 401 28.11 6.67 9.79
CA THR A 401 28.01 7.63 8.67
C THR A 401 27.04 8.78 8.92
N GLY A 402 26.24 8.69 9.98
CA GLY A 402 25.14 9.62 10.26
C GLY A 402 23.98 9.54 9.26
N SER A 403 24.00 8.58 8.29
CA SER A 403 23.01 8.46 7.24
C SER A 403 22.36 7.06 7.20
N LEU A 404 21.02 7.01 7.36
CA LEU A 404 20.28 5.77 7.29
C LEU A 404 19.73 5.52 5.85
N SER A 405 20.18 4.45 5.22
CA SER A 405 19.56 3.96 3.99
C SER A 405 18.31 3.14 4.33
N ALA A 406 17.12 3.71 4.08
CA ALA A 406 15.85 3.02 4.33
C ALA A 406 15.52 1.93 3.30
N THR A 407 16.23 1.87 2.20
CA THR A 407 16.08 0.84 1.14
C THR A 407 17.41 0.63 0.47
N PRO A 408 17.83 -0.62 0.18
CA PRO A 408 19.08 -0.88 -0.52
C PRO A 408 19.10 -0.14 -1.85
N ASP A 409 20.23 0.46 -2.17
CA ASP A 409 20.43 1.08 -3.47
C ASP A 409 20.45 -0.02 -4.55
N GLY A 410 19.53 0.11 -5.51
CA GLY A 410 19.41 -0.84 -6.63
C GLY A 410 20.32 -0.53 -7.83
N SER A 411 21.24 0.42 -7.67
CA SER A 411 21.84 1.15 -8.76
C SER A 411 22.96 0.42 -9.50
N SER A 412 23.75 -0.43 -8.87
CA SER A 412 24.79 -1.18 -9.60
C SER A 412 24.91 -2.65 -9.18
N VAL A 413 25.39 -3.48 -10.10
CA VAL A 413 25.66 -4.90 -9.86
C VAL A 413 26.83 -5.04 -8.87
N GLU A 414 27.82 -4.17 -8.97
CA GLU A 414 29.01 -4.13 -8.11
C GLU A 414 28.63 -3.77 -6.66
N ALA A 415 27.82 -2.71 -6.45
CA ALA A 415 27.35 -2.32 -5.13
C ALA A 415 26.51 -3.43 -4.45
N LYS A 416 25.72 -4.14 -5.24
CA LYS A 416 24.98 -5.30 -4.74
C LYS A 416 25.90 -6.46 -4.36
N ALA A 417 26.91 -6.76 -5.20
CA ALA A 417 27.89 -7.80 -4.93
C ALA A 417 28.69 -7.50 -3.64
N ALA A 418 29.15 -6.26 -3.47
CA ALA A 418 29.82 -5.81 -2.25
C ALA A 418 28.98 -5.99 -0.99
N ARG A 419 27.68 -5.62 -1.02
CA ARG A 419 26.78 -5.86 0.12
C ARG A 419 26.60 -7.36 0.41
N LEU A 420 26.45 -8.18 -0.63
CA LEU A 420 26.28 -9.64 -0.44
C LEU A 420 27.55 -10.29 0.12
N SER A 421 28.74 -9.81 -0.24
CA SER A 421 30.02 -10.24 0.36
C SER A 421 30.05 -9.93 1.85
N ARG A 422 29.74 -8.70 2.27
CA ARG A 422 29.64 -8.33 3.68
C ARG A 422 28.62 -9.20 4.44
N PHE A 423 27.49 -9.57 3.81
CA PHE A 423 26.50 -10.43 4.44
C PHE A 423 26.96 -11.87 4.65
N ALA A 424 27.89 -12.38 3.84
CA ALA A 424 28.45 -13.72 4.01
C ALA A 424 29.33 -13.84 5.28
N GLU A 425 29.81 -12.73 5.81
CA GLU A 425 30.64 -12.67 7.01
C GLU A 425 29.80 -12.61 8.31
N LEU A 426 28.50 -12.28 8.21
CA LEU A 426 27.63 -12.15 9.37
C LEU A 426 27.34 -13.50 10.03
N ARG A 427 27.38 -13.53 11.35
CA ARG A 427 27.05 -14.68 12.19
C ARG A 427 26.02 -14.29 13.23
N TRP A 428 25.07 -15.18 13.48
CA TRP A 428 24.07 -14.98 14.53
C TRP A 428 24.69 -15.35 15.88
N THR A 429 24.91 -14.34 16.71
CA THR A 429 25.56 -14.47 18.03
C THR A 429 24.62 -14.21 19.20
N ALA A 430 23.32 -14.02 18.96
CA ALA A 430 22.36 -13.88 20.05
C ALA A 430 22.21 -15.24 20.77
N GLU A 431 22.64 -15.27 22.01
CA GLU A 431 22.47 -16.39 22.94
C GLU A 431 21.02 -16.54 23.41
#